data_24db0dae35291be674797a0babf43350
#
_entry.id   24db0dae35291be674797a0babf43350
#
_cell.length_a   1.000
_cell.length_b   1.000
_cell.length_c   1.000
_cell.angle_alpha   90.00
_cell.angle_beta   90.00
_cell.angle_gamma   90.00
#
_symmetry.space_group_name_H-M   'P 1'
#
loop_
_entity.id
_entity.type
_entity.pdbx_description
1 polymer ?
#
loop_
_entity_poly.entity_id
_entity_poly.type
_entity_poly.pdbx_seq_one_letter_code
_entity_poly.pdbx_strand_id
1 'polypeptide(L)'
;ERMLALAAEAPEVLQGSRPSGILRLGARESTAAVRLPRPLSVFHARYPGVSVELSTGHTEALAPQVLSGALDAALVVEPVSDPRLDVLPVYEEELVVVADAGHAPIASPRDVRKPTLLAFHPGCPHRARLERWFAKEGAVTERVVELSSYHAILGCAVAGMGVALMPKSVLESYAERRRLSVHPLKGEFRSARTLLISRKDMPQAKVKALAEVLLAERSAPAKRAGRRQARS
;
A
#
# COMPACT_ATOMS: atom_id res chain seq x y z
N GLU A 1 -17.41 17.34 20.06
CA GLU A 1 -16.26 16.99 19.17
C GLU A 1 -16.39 17.61 17.77
N ARG A 2 -17.56 17.55 17.11
CA ARG A 2 -17.79 18.13 15.76
C ARG A 2 -17.59 19.66 15.72
N MET A 3 -17.99 20.39 16.78
CA MET A 3 -17.77 21.85 16.89
C MET A 3 -16.30 22.21 17.11
N LEU A 4 -15.54 21.41 17.83
CA LEU A 4 -14.11 21.62 18.03
C LEU A 4 -13.30 21.34 16.75
N ALA A 5 -13.69 20.33 15.97
CA ALA A 5 -13.10 20.06 14.66
C ALA A 5 -13.37 21.21 13.68
N LEU A 6 -14.61 21.72 13.61
CA LEU A 6 -14.98 22.88 12.79
C LEU A 6 -14.28 24.17 13.23
N ALA A 7 -14.07 24.35 14.53
CA ALA A 7 -13.35 25.50 15.06
C ALA A 7 -11.85 25.44 14.75
N ALA A 8 -11.27 24.25 14.64
CA ALA A 8 -9.87 24.08 14.22
C ALA A 8 -9.66 24.31 12.70
N GLU A 9 -10.70 24.13 11.90
CA GLU A 9 -10.69 24.33 10.43
C GLU A 9 -11.10 25.76 10.01
N ALA A 10 -11.78 26.51 10.88
CA ALA A 10 -12.24 27.87 10.60
C ALA A 10 -11.11 28.82 10.12
N PRO A 11 -9.88 28.76 10.61
CA PRO A 11 -8.78 29.56 10.09
C PRO A 11 -8.36 29.20 8.67
N GLU A 12 -8.49 27.94 8.25
CA GLU A 12 -8.12 27.47 6.90
C GLU A 12 -9.08 28.03 5.83
N VAL A 13 -10.36 28.17 6.16
CA VAL A 13 -11.40 28.68 5.25
C VAL A 13 -11.30 30.21 5.08
N LEU A 14 -10.90 30.93 6.12
CA LEU A 14 -10.89 32.39 6.14
C LEU A 14 -9.65 33.04 5.50
N GLN A 15 -8.54 32.30 5.30
CA GLN A 15 -7.28 32.93 4.93
C GLN A 15 -6.89 32.77 3.46
N GLY A 16 -7.61 32.00 2.63
CA GLY A 16 -7.14 31.72 1.24
C GLY A 16 -5.70 31.19 1.20
N SER A 17 -5.23 30.68 2.33
CA SER A 17 -3.84 30.46 2.67
C SER A 17 -3.42 28.98 2.43
N ARG A 18 -2.13 28.81 2.34
CA ARG A 18 -1.51 27.48 2.18
C ARG A 18 -1.99 26.54 3.28
N PRO A 19 -2.21 25.24 2.98
CA PRO A 19 -2.55 24.23 3.96
C PRO A 19 -1.58 24.25 5.16
N SER A 20 -2.11 24.14 6.37
CA SER A 20 -1.36 24.14 7.63
C SER A 20 -1.97 23.18 8.66
N GLY A 21 -1.30 22.99 9.79
CA GLY A 21 -1.76 22.14 10.87
C GLY A 21 -1.35 20.66 10.73
N ILE A 22 -2.07 19.75 11.40
CA ILE A 22 -1.75 18.32 11.43
C ILE A 22 -2.56 17.58 10.35
N LEU A 23 -1.88 16.79 9.52
CA LEU A 23 -2.47 15.81 8.61
C LEU A 23 -2.28 14.41 9.19
N ARG A 24 -3.36 13.81 9.70
CA ARG A 24 -3.37 12.42 10.19
C ARG A 24 -3.64 11.48 9.03
N LEU A 25 -2.59 10.81 8.57
CA LEU A 25 -2.60 9.94 7.40
C LEU A 25 -2.46 8.47 7.81
N GLY A 26 -3.43 7.65 7.41
CA GLY A 26 -3.29 6.20 7.50
C GLY A 26 -2.72 5.62 6.20
N ALA A 27 -1.93 4.56 6.27
CA ALA A 27 -1.49 3.83 5.08
C ALA A 27 -1.30 2.33 5.36
N ARG A 28 -1.41 1.52 4.31
CA ARG A 28 -0.91 0.15 4.40
C ARG A 28 0.61 0.14 4.52
N GLU A 29 1.14 -0.86 5.21
CA GLU A 29 2.59 -1.01 5.44
C GLU A 29 3.38 -0.95 4.13
N SER A 30 2.96 -1.70 3.10
CA SER A 30 3.60 -1.68 1.78
C SER A 30 3.60 -0.31 1.12
N THR A 31 2.49 0.41 1.22
CA THR A 31 2.35 1.76 0.65
C THR A 31 3.22 2.75 1.41
N ALA A 32 3.22 2.67 2.74
CA ALA A 32 4.06 3.50 3.60
C ALA A 32 5.56 3.29 3.31
N ALA A 33 5.97 2.03 3.12
CA ALA A 33 7.37 1.69 2.90
C ALA A 33 7.89 2.10 1.50
N VAL A 34 7.11 1.89 0.43
CA VAL A 34 7.64 2.01 -0.93
C VAL A 34 7.05 3.17 -1.75
N ARG A 35 5.85 3.65 -1.43
CA ARG A 35 5.16 4.68 -2.22
C ARG A 35 5.17 6.06 -1.57
N LEU A 36 5.12 6.13 -0.25
CA LEU A 36 4.99 7.40 0.46
C LEU A 36 6.29 8.19 0.67
N PRO A 37 7.49 7.60 0.82
CA PRO A 37 8.66 8.38 1.24
C PRO A 37 8.94 9.57 0.33
N ARG A 38 8.92 9.37 -0.99
CA ARG A 38 9.18 10.45 -1.96
C ARG A 38 8.04 11.48 -2.02
N PRO A 39 6.76 11.12 -2.20
CA PRO A 39 5.65 12.07 -2.14
C PRO A 39 5.60 12.88 -0.84
N LEU A 40 5.84 12.25 0.32
CA LEU A 40 5.86 12.97 1.59
C LEU A 40 7.02 13.96 1.69
N SER A 41 8.19 13.63 1.14
CA SER A 41 9.31 14.57 1.05
C SER A 41 8.96 15.79 0.20
N VAL A 42 8.31 15.58 -0.96
CA VAL A 42 7.84 16.67 -1.83
C VAL A 42 6.73 17.47 -1.14
N PHE A 43 5.81 16.80 -0.48
CA PHE A 43 4.70 17.42 0.26
C PHE A 43 5.24 18.33 1.38
N HIS A 44 6.15 17.82 2.19
CA HIS A 44 6.77 18.58 3.27
C HIS A 44 7.50 19.84 2.76
N ALA A 45 8.26 19.71 1.67
CA ALA A 45 8.94 20.86 1.06
C ALA A 45 7.97 21.91 0.50
N ARG A 46 6.83 21.46 -0.07
CA ARG A 46 5.81 22.37 -0.66
C ARG A 46 4.90 23.00 0.37
N TYR A 47 4.61 22.28 1.46
CA TYR A 47 3.67 22.69 2.52
C TYR A 47 4.32 22.57 3.91
N PRO A 48 5.33 23.39 4.23
CA PRO A 48 6.07 23.30 5.49
C PRO A 48 5.22 23.59 6.73
N GLY A 49 4.04 24.22 6.57
CA GLY A 49 3.09 24.46 7.64
C GLY A 49 2.23 23.22 8.00
N VAL A 50 2.36 22.11 7.25
CA VAL A 50 1.63 20.87 7.54
C VAL A 50 2.55 19.84 8.17
N SER A 51 2.21 19.41 9.40
CA SER A 51 2.85 18.29 10.07
C SER A 51 2.11 16.99 9.73
N VAL A 52 2.80 15.99 9.21
CA VAL A 52 2.18 14.70 8.85
C VAL A 52 2.39 13.69 9.98
N GLU A 53 1.28 13.19 10.53
CA GLU A 53 1.27 12.04 11.44
C GLU A 53 0.87 10.80 10.64
N LEU A 54 1.84 9.91 10.38
CA LEU A 54 1.62 8.69 9.62
C LEU A 54 1.43 7.49 10.55
N SER A 55 0.31 6.79 10.37
CA SER A 55 0.05 5.50 11.02
C SER A 55 -0.11 4.39 9.97
N THR A 56 0.28 3.17 10.32
CA THR A 56 0.11 2.01 9.45
C THR A 56 -0.98 1.08 9.96
N GLY A 57 -1.72 0.48 9.02
CA GLY A 57 -2.81 -0.42 9.36
C GLY A 57 -3.38 -1.16 8.14
N HIS A 58 -4.46 -1.89 8.38
CA HIS A 58 -5.19 -2.61 7.33
C HIS A 58 -6.41 -1.80 6.89
N THR A 59 -6.89 -2.04 5.67
CA THR A 59 -8.07 -1.33 5.11
C THR A 59 -9.25 -1.34 6.07
N GLU A 60 -9.53 -2.49 6.68
CA GLU A 60 -10.64 -2.69 7.62
C GLU A 60 -10.49 -1.89 8.93
N ALA A 61 -9.27 -1.59 9.34
CA ALA A 61 -9.00 -0.75 10.51
C ALA A 61 -8.90 0.73 10.14
N LEU A 62 -8.37 1.08 8.97
CA LEU A 62 -8.14 2.46 8.55
C LEU A 62 -9.42 3.17 8.10
N ALA A 63 -10.30 2.49 7.34
CA ALA A 63 -11.53 3.11 6.84
C ALA A 63 -12.47 3.59 7.96
N PRO A 64 -12.74 2.82 9.03
CA PRO A 64 -13.47 3.32 10.20
C PRO A 64 -12.83 4.52 10.88
N GLN A 65 -11.49 4.59 10.94
CA GLN A 65 -10.79 5.73 11.53
C GLN A 65 -10.94 7.01 10.69
N VAL A 66 -10.99 6.89 9.35
CA VAL A 66 -11.32 8.01 8.48
C VAL A 66 -12.78 8.44 8.71
N LEU A 67 -13.72 7.52 8.79
CA LEU A 67 -15.13 7.82 9.02
C LEU A 67 -15.39 8.47 10.38
N SER A 68 -14.65 8.09 11.40
CA SER A 68 -14.76 8.71 12.75
C SER A 68 -14.02 10.05 12.86
N GLY A 69 -13.16 10.41 11.90
CA GLY A 69 -12.32 11.59 11.94
C GLY A 69 -11.04 11.41 12.79
N ALA A 70 -10.73 10.21 13.23
CA ALA A 70 -9.44 9.91 13.88
C ALA A 70 -8.27 10.03 12.88
N LEU A 71 -8.54 9.74 11.59
CA LEU A 71 -7.66 10.03 10.47
C LEU A 71 -8.34 11.01 9.51
N ASP A 72 -7.56 11.91 8.92
CA ASP A 72 -8.03 12.84 7.90
C ASP A 72 -8.18 12.12 6.54
N ALA A 73 -7.25 11.21 6.25
CA ALA A 73 -7.26 10.38 5.04
C ALA A 73 -6.52 9.06 5.25
N ALA A 74 -6.73 8.10 4.35
CA ALA A 74 -5.95 6.87 4.35
C ALA A 74 -5.69 6.32 2.95
N LEU A 75 -4.54 5.67 2.77
CA LEU A 75 -4.17 4.91 1.58
C LEU A 75 -4.44 3.43 1.82
N VAL A 76 -5.43 2.92 1.12
CA VAL A 76 -5.95 1.54 1.29
C VAL A 76 -5.97 0.80 -0.04
N VAL A 77 -6.07 -0.52 0.00
CA VAL A 77 -6.23 -1.34 -1.21
C VAL A 77 -7.72 -1.62 -1.42
N GLU A 78 -8.16 -1.55 -2.67
CA GLU A 78 -9.53 -1.92 -3.06
C GLU A 78 -9.92 -3.35 -2.60
N PRO A 79 -11.22 -3.63 -2.40
CA PRO A 79 -12.36 -2.73 -2.62
C PRO A 79 -12.68 -1.80 -1.45
N VAL A 80 -13.21 -0.62 -1.75
CA VAL A 80 -13.82 0.30 -0.78
C VAL A 80 -15.17 0.73 -1.35
N SER A 81 -16.25 0.55 -0.59
CA SER A 81 -17.62 0.77 -1.06
C SER A 81 -18.48 1.65 -0.15
N ASP A 82 -17.90 2.25 0.92
CA ASP A 82 -18.66 3.12 1.81
C ASP A 82 -19.02 4.44 1.10
N PRO A 83 -20.34 4.79 0.97
CA PRO A 83 -20.77 5.96 0.23
C PRO A 83 -20.40 7.31 0.90
N ARG A 84 -19.99 7.28 2.17
CA ARG A 84 -19.56 8.47 2.93
C ARG A 84 -18.10 8.85 2.64
N LEU A 85 -17.37 8.00 1.94
CA LEU A 85 -15.98 8.23 1.58
C LEU A 85 -15.85 8.76 0.15
N ASP A 86 -15.00 9.76 -0.03
CA ASP A 86 -14.38 10.07 -1.30
C ASP A 86 -13.27 9.05 -1.54
N VAL A 87 -13.22 8.55 -2.78
CA VAL A 87 -12.29 7.49 -3.18
C VAL A 87 -11.53 7.93 -4.42
N LEU A 88 -10.24 8.15 -4.28
CA LEU A 88 -9.35 8.57 -5.37
C LEU A 88 -8.31 7.48 -5.67
N PRO A 89 -8.32 6.83 -6.85
CA PRO A 89 -7.28 5.90 -7.25
C PRO A 89 -5.94 6.62 -7.45
N VAL A 90 -4.92 6.26 -6.65
CA VAL A 90 -3.59 6.92 -6.70
C VAL A 90 -2.50 6.04 -7.30
N TYR A 91 -2.51 4.71 -7.06
CA TYR A 91 -1.54 3.78 -7.63
C TYR A 91 -2.23 2.54 -8.17
N GLU A 92 -1.66 1.96 -9.22
CA GLU A 92 -1.92 0.60 -9.64
C GLU A 92 -0.66 -0.22 -9.37
N GLU A 93 -0.80 -1.26 -8.54
CA GLU A 93 0.29 -2.14 -8.15
C GLU A 93 0.25 -3.42 -8.97
N GLU A 94 1.32 -3.70 -9.72
CA GLU A 94 1.53 -5.02 -10.30
C GLU A 94 1.76 -6.03 -9.17
N LEU A 95 1.01 -7.14 -9.18
CA LEU A 95 1.11 -8.21 -8.19
C LEU A 95 1.86 -9.38 -8.76
N VAL A 96 2.74 -9.95 -7.96
CA VAL A 96 3.53 -11.13 -8.30
C VAL A 96 3.45 -12.18 -7.22
N VAL A 97 3.50 -13.45 -7.63
CA VAL A 97 3.78 -14.56 -6.71
C VAL A 97 5.29 -14.71 -6.62
N VAL A 98 5.80 -14.89 -5.41
CA VAL A 98 7.21 -15.14 -5.15
C VAL A 98 7.38 -16.48 -4.46
N ALA A 99 8.48 -17.17 -4.81
CA ALA A 99 8.93 -18.43 -4.21
C ALA A 99 10.47 -18.41 -4.10
N ASP A 100 11.07 -19.44 -3.55
CA ASP A 100 12.53 -19.60 -3.56
C ASP A 100 13.10 -19.64 -4.99
N ALA A 101 14.37 -19.28 -5.16
CA ALA A 101 15.01 -19.19 -6.47
C ALA A 101 15.05 -20.53 -7.23
N GLY A 102 14.99 -21.67 -6.53
CA GLY A 102 14.97 -23.02 -7.13
C GLY A 102 13.58 -23.49 -7.53
N HIS A 103 12.53 -22.69 -7.31
CA HIS A 103 11.18 -23.06 -7.69
C HIS A 103 11.01 -22.98 -9.21
N ALA A 104 10.40 -24.02 -9.82
CA ALA A 104 10.03 -24.02 -11.23
C ALA A 104 9.05 -22.87 -11.54
N PRO A 105 8.93 -22.45 -12.80
CA PRO A 105 7.96 -21.41 -13.18
C PRO A 105 6.54 -21.72 -12.69
N ILE A 106 5.85 -20.73 -12.14
CA ILE A 106 4.48 -20.82 -11.66
C ILE A 106 3.60 -20.03 -12.63
N ALA A 107 2.82 -20.71 -13.44
CA ALA A 107 1.81 -20.12 -14.32
C ALA A 107 0.41 -20.25 -13.73
N SER A 108 0.18 -21.27 -12.89
CA SER A 108 -1.07 -21.54 -12.18
C SER A 108 -0.79 -22.01 -10.75
N PRO A 109 -1.79 -22.01 -9.86
CA PRO A 109 -1.66 -22.55 -8.49
C PRO A 109 -1.20 -24.02 -8.46
N ARG A 110 -1.50 -24.77 -9.50
CA ARG A 110 -1.14 -26.21 -9.60
C ARG A 110 0.34 -26.45 -9.79
N ASP A 111 1.07 -25.43 -10.21
CA ASP A 111 2.54 -25.48 -10.38
C ASP A 111 3.28 -25.30 -9.06
N VAL A 112 2.59 -24.91 -7.98
CA VAL A 112 3.19 -24.70 -6.67
C VAL A 112 3.50 -26.04 -6.00
N ARG A 113 4.78 -26.36 -5.88
CA ARG A 113 5.25 -27.65 -5.35
C ARG A 113 4.91 -27.91 -3.88
N LYS A 114 4.87 -26.84 -3.08
CA LYS A 114 4.48 -26.86 -1.66
C LYS A 114 3.44 -25.78 -1.46
N PRO A 115 2.15 -26.12 -1.48
CA PRO A 115 1.07 -25.13 -1.42
C PRO A 115 0.91 -24.56 0.02
N THR A 116 2.03 -24.14 0.62
CA THR A 116 2.06 -23.33 1.83
C THR A 116 2.01 -21.86 1.44
N LEU A 117 1.00 -21.15 1.90
CA LEU A 117 0.87 -19.71 1.69
C LEU A 117 1.57 -18.95 2.82
N LEU A 118 2.49 -18.07 2.45
CA LEU A 118 3.10 -17.11 3.36
C LEU A 118 2.29 -15.81 3.23
N ALA A 119 1.52 -15.47 4.24
CA ALA A 119 0.52 -14.40 4.12
C ALA A 119 0.37 -13.61 5.42
N PHE A 120 -0.21 -12.43 5.30
CA PHE A 120 -0.69 -11.68 6.45
C PHE A 120 -1.91 -12.35 7.11
N HIS A 121 -2.38 -11.78 8.23
CA HIS A 121 -3.59 -12.22 8.93
C HIS A 121 -4.85 -12.27 8.00
N PRO A 122 -5.90 -12.97 8.38
CA PRO A 122 -7.21 -12.89 7.72
C PRO A 122 -7.69 -11.44 7.59
N GLY A 123 -8.37 -11.12 6.47
CA GLY A 123 -8.77 -9.73 6.15
C GLY A 123 -7.74 -8.96 5.30
N CYS A 124 -6.50 -9.45 5.15
CA CYS A 124 -5.56 -8.84 4.21
C CYS A 124 -6.02 -9.05 2.75
N PRO A 125 -6.22 -7.98 1.94
CA PRO A 125 -6.66 -8.12 0.55
C PRO A 125 -5.73 -8.96 -0.32
N HIS A 126 -4.43 -8.94 -0.07
CA HIS A 126 -3.48 -9.77 -0.82
C HIS A 126 -3.59 -11.24 -0.44
N ARG A 127 -3.81 -11.55 0.85
CA ARG A 127 -4.12 -12.92 1.28
C ARG A 127 -5.40 -13.43 0.64
N ALA A 128 -6.49 -12.69 0.75
CA ALA A 128 -7.77 -13.06 0.14
C ALA A 128 -7.65 -13.25 -1.37
N ARG A 129 -6.83 -12.45 -2.05
CA ARG A 129 -6.56 -12.56 -3.49
C ARG A 129 -5.77 -13.82 -3.81
N LEU A 130 -4.76 -14.16 -3.02
CA LEU A 130 -3.97 -15.37 -3.19
C LEU A 130 -4.83 -16.64 -2.95
N GLU A 131 -5.61 -16.66 -1.87
CA GLU A 131 -6.54 -17.74 -1.57
C GLU A 131 -7.58 -17.93 -2.70
N ARG A 132 -8.14 -16.82 -3.24
CA ARG A 132 -9.05 -16.87 -4.39
C ARG A 132 -8.38 -17.39 -5.66
N TRP A 133 -7.11 -17.05 -5.89
CA TRP A 133 -6.37 -17.55 -7.04
C TRP A 133 -6.21 -19.07 -6.99
N PHE A 134 -5.90 -19.62 -5.82
CA PHE A 134 -5.85 -21.06 -5.60
C PHE A 134 -7.24 -21.72 -5.79
N ALA A 135 -8.27 -21.14 -5.18
CA ALA A 135 -9.64 -21.67 -5.25
C ALA A 135 -10.19 -21.70 -6.69
N LYS A 136 -9.91 -20.68 -7.50
CA LYS A 136 -10.38 -20.59 -8.88
C LYS A 136 -9.89 -21.73 -9.76
N GLU A 137 -8.71 -22.25 -9.50
CA GLU A 137 -8.11 -23.38 -10.22
C GLU A 137 -8.38 -24.73 -9.53
N GLY A 138 -9.16 -24.73 -8.45
CA GLY A 138 -9.43 -25.94 -7.64
C GLY A 138 -8.15 -26.50 -6.99
N ALA A 139 -7.15 -25.67 -6.78
CA ALA A 139 -5.93 -26.06 -6.09
C ALA A 139 -6.12 -25.93 -4.57
N VAL A 140 -5.69 -26.95 -3.83
CA VAL A 140 -5.81 -26.99 -2.36
C VAL A 140 -4.54 -26.44 -1.74
N THR A 141 -4.70 -25.55 -0.76
CA THR A 141 -3.59 -25.09 0.09
C THR A 141 -3.43 -26.02 1.27
N GLU A 142 -2.21 -26.51 1.52
CA GLU A 142 -1.94 -27.38 2.67
C GLU A 142 -1.85 -26.60 3.97
N ARG A 143 -1.26 -25.41 3.91
CA ARG A 143 -0.99 -24.61 5.10
C ARG A 143 -0.97 -23.11 4.77
N VAL A 144 -1.35 -22.29 5.74
CA VAL A 144 -1.08 -20.86 5.76
C VAL A 144 -0.16 -20.55 6.93
N VAL A 145 0.97 -19.94 6.66
CA VAL A 145 1.89 -19.37 7.67
C VAL A 145 1.57 -17.90 7.74
N GLU A 146 1.02 -17.48 8.88
CA GLU A 146 0.67 -16.09 9.12
C GLU A 146 1.88 -15.31 9.61
N LEU A 147 2.15 -14.18 8.95
CA LEU A 147 3.28 -13.30 9.21
C LEU A 147 2.82 -11.84 9.22
N SER A 148 3.48 -11.00 9.99
CA SER A 148 3.07 -9.61 10.23
C SER A 148 3.84 -8.57 9.40
N SER A 149 4.86 -8.97 8.63
CA SER A 149 5.62 -8.05 7.79
C SER A 149 6.08 -8.68 6.47
N TYR A 150 6.24 -7.85 5.44
CA TYR A 150 6.81 -8.31 4.17
C TYR A 150 8.23 -8.85 4.29
N HIS A 151 9.05 -8.31 5.21
CA HIS A 151 10.39 -8.83 5.45
C HIS A 151 10.37 -10.27 5.95
N ALA A 152 9.47 -10.58 6.89
CA ALA A 152 9.30 -11.96 7.38
C ALA A 152 8.78 -12.89 6.27
N ILE A 153 7.79 -12.43 5.49
CA ILE A 153 7.25 -13.17 4.35
C ILE A 153 8.36 -13.49 3.33
N LEU A 154 9.14 -12.47 2.95
CA LEU A 154 10.23 -12.61 1.97
C LEU A 154 11.34 -13.52 2.49
N GLY A 155 11.74 -13.38 3.77
CA GLY A 155 12.73 -14.26 4.40
C GLY A 155 12.27 -15.73 4.42
N CYS A 156 11.01 -16.00 4.75
CA CYS A 156 10.44 -17.34 4.68
C CYS A 156 10.36 -17.89 3.25
N ALA A 157 10.04 -17.03 2.26
CA ALA A 157 10.04 -17.41 0.86
C ALA A 157 11.46 -17.76 0.37
N VAL A 158 12.48 -16.97 0.72
CA VAL A 158 13.90 -17.27 0.45
C VAL A 158 14.33 -18.62 1.04
N ALA A 159 13.80 -18.95 2.23
CA ALA A 159 14.06 -20.23 2.90
C ALA A 159 13.29 -21.42 2.30
N GLY A 160 12.48 -21.20 1.25
CA GLY A 160 11.71 -22.27 0.59
C GLY A 160 10.52 -22.78 1.41
N MET A 161 9.99 -21.98 2.36
CA MET A 161 8.87 -22.39 3.21
C MET A 161 7.54 -22.38 2.49
N GLY A 162 7.40 -21.67 1.37
CA GLY A 162 6.16 -21.55 0.62
C GLY A 162 6.18 -20.40 -0.38
N VAL A 163 4.99 -19.99 -0.81
CA VAL A 163 4.78 -18.91 -1.79
C VAL A 163 4.02 -17.74 -1.17
N ALA A 164 4.27 -16.54 -1.68
CA ALA A 164 3.57 -15.34 -1.25
C ALA A 164 3.11 -14.49 -2.43
N LEU A 165 2.01 -13.75 -2.24
CA LEU A 165 1.55 -12.71 -3.15
C LEU A 165 1.92 -11.34 -2.58
N MET A 166 2.51 -10.49 -3.42
CA MET A 166 2.86 -9.14 -3.00
C MET A 166 2.92 -8.15 -4.16
N PRO A 167 2.88 -6.85 -3.89
CA PRO A 167 3.22 -5.84 -4.87
C PRO A 167 4.67 -6.00 -5.33
N LYS A 168 4.89 -5.94 -6.65
CA LYS A 168 6.24 -6.01 -7.24
C LYS A 168 7.16 -4.89 -6.73
N SER A 169 6.59 -3.72 -6.44
CA SER A 169 7.31 -2.60 -5.84
C SER A 169 7.93 -2.91 -4.48
N VAL A 170 7.28 -3.75 -3.67
CA VAL A 170 7.82 -4.23 -2.39
C VAL A 170 9.00 -5.16 -2.64
N LEU A 171 8.85 -6.12 -3.57
CA LEU A 171 9.93 -7.03 -3.94
C LEU A 171 11.15 -6.28 -4.48
N GLU A 172 10.94 -5.25 -5.32
CA GLU A 172 12.02 -4.46 -5.90
C GLU A 172 12.85 -3.71 -4.85
N SER A 173 12.28 -3.38 -3.70
CA SER A 173 12.96 -2.77 -2.57
C SER A 173 13.74 -3.77 -1.69
N TYR A 174 13.53 -5.07 -1.87
CA TYR A 174 14.16 -6.10 -1.05
C TYR A 174 15.58 -6.42 -1.50
N ALA A 175 16.54 -6.35 -0.59
CA ALA A 175 17.97 -6.52 -0.92
C ALA A 175 18.28 -7.91 -1.49
N GLU A 176 17.66 -8.96 -0.94
CA GLU A 176 17.90 -10.35 -1.34
C GLU A 176 16.95 -10.85 -2.44
N ARG A 177 16.30 -9.95 -3.20
CA ARG A 177 15.32 -10.34 -4.25
C ARG A 177 15.87 -11.32 -5.29
N ARG A 178 17.19 -11.38 -5.49
CA ARG A 178 17.84 -12.33 -6.43
C ARG A 178 17.77 -13.78 -5.94
N ARG A 179 17.44 -14.01 -4.68
CA ARG A 179 17.24 -15.34 -4.08
C ARG A 179 15.78 -15.81 -4.19
N LEU A 180 14.94 -15.07 -4.89
CA LEU A 180 13.54 -15.37 -5.14
C LEU A 180 13.28 -15.55 -6.62
N SER A 181 12.43 -16.48 -6.96
CA SER A 181 11.76 -16.57 -8.24
C SER A 181 10.48 -15.71 -8.23
N VAL A 182 10.18 -15.08 -9.37
CA VAL A 182 9.09 -14.11 -9.49
C VAL A 182 8.17 -14.53 -10.62
N HIS A 183 6.90 -14.69 -10.31
CA HIS A 183 5.91 -15.22 -11.22
C HIS A 183 4.77 -14.22 -11.40
N PRO A 184 4.66 -13.58 -12.59
CA PRO A 184 3.58 -12.64 -12.90
C PRO A 184 2.22 -13.33 -12.92
N LEU A 185 1.23 -12.67 -12.35
CA LEU A 185 -0.16 -13.11 -12.42
C LEU A 185 -0.87 -12.57 -13.66
N LYS A 186 -1.98 -13.22 -14.05
CA LYS A 186 -2.80 -12.85 -15.20
C LYS A 186 -4.22 -12.45 -14.77
N GLY A 187 -4.94 -11.79 -15.68
CA GLY A 187 -6.33 -11.43 -15.50
C GLY A 187 -6.56 -10.56 -14.26
N GLU A 188 -7.61 -10.84 -13.53
CA GLU A 188 -8.03 -10.10 -12.33
C GLU A 188 -7.03 -10.13 -11.17
N PHE A 189 -6.10 -11.08 -11.18
CA PHE A 189 -5.08 -11.23 -10.13
C PHE A 189 -3.83 -10.39 -10.37
N ARG A 190 -3.67 -9.84 -11.61
CA ARG A 190 -2.44 -9.18 -12.05
C ARG A 190 -2.13 -7.89 -11.29
N SER A 191 -3.13 -7.16 -10.89
CA SER A 191 -2.94 -5.85 -10.27
C SER A 191 -3.95 -5.58 -9.16
N ALA A 192 -3.63 -4.60 -8.33
CA ALA A 192 -4.54 -4.05 -7.34
C ALA A 192 -4.38 -2.53 -7.30
N ARG A 193 -5.48 -1.80 -7.05
CA ARG A 193 -5.44 -0.35 -6.93
C ARG A 193 -5.26 0.07 -5.48
N THR A 194 -4.37 1.01 -5.26
CA THR A 194 -4.27 1.76 -4.00
C THR A 194 -5.09 3.04 -4.14
N LEU A 195 -5.97 3.24 -3.20
CA LEU A 195 -6.96 4.32 -3.15
C LEU A 195 -6.61 5.26 -2.00
N LEU A 196 -6.64 6.56 -2.23
CA LEU A 196 -6.72 7.55 -1.16
C LEU A 196 -8.19 7.72 -0.81
N ILE A 197 -8.53 7.49 0.45
CA ILE A 197 -9.88 7.69 0.98
C ILE A 197 -9.89 8.84 1.97
N SER A 198 -10.96 9.65 1.93
CA SER A 198 -11.24 10.72 2.87
C SER A 198 -12.75 10.88 3.04
N ARG A 199 -13.19 11.65 4.02
CA ARG A 199 -14.63 11.91 4.24
C ARG A 199 -15.16 12.90 3.21
N LYS A 200 -16.35 12.63 2.64
CA LYS A 200 -17.05 13.53 1.72
C LYS A 200 -17.59 14.80 2.39
N ASP A 201 -18.07 14.65 3.61
CA ASP A 201 -18.71 15.74 4.36
C ASP A 201 -17.72 16.69 5.04
N MET A 202 -16.41 16.39 4.96
CA MET A 202 -15.34 17.23 5.53
C MET A 202 -14.16 17.33 4.56
N PRO A 203 -14.30 18.03 3.44
CA PRO A 203 -13.19 18.25 2.50
C PRO A 203 -12.14 19.14 3.15
N GLN A 204 -10.89 18.68 3.19
CA GLN A 204 -9.77 19.37 3.83
C GLN A 204 -8.74 19.79 2.79
N ALA A 205 -8.28 21.05 2.86
CA ALA A 205 -7.28 21.60 1.95
C ALA A 205 -5.97 20.81 1.97
N LYS A 206 -5.53 20.33 3.14
CA LYS A 206 -4.32 19.50 3.32
C LYS A 206 -4.44 18.12 2.67
N VAL A 207 -5.63 17.49 2.68
CA VAL A 207 -5.87 16.21 2.00
C VAL A 207 -5.86 16.40 0.49
N LYS A 208 -6.49 17.47 -0.02
CA LYS A 208 -6.45 17.82 -1.45
C LYS A 208 -5.02 18.07 -1.92
N ALA A 209 -4.24 18.84 -1.16
CA ALA A 209 -2.84 19.11 -1.45
C ALA A 209 -1.99 17.83 -1.48
N LEU A 210 -2.22 16.89 -0.55
CA LEU A 210 -1.57 15.58 -0.58
C LEU A 210 -1.96 14.79 -1.83
N ALA A 211 -3.26 14.76 -2.19
CA ALA A 211 -3.76 14.07 -3.38
C ALA A 211 -3.07 14.58 -4.66
N GLU A 212 -2.93 15.89 -4.81
CA GLU A 212 -2.22 16.50 -5.95
C GLU A 212 -0.74 16.05 -6.02
N VAL A 213 -0.05 16.00 -4.89
CA VAL A 213 1.35 15.54 -4.84
C VAL A 213 1.44 14.05 -5.19
N LEU A 214 0.56 13.21 -4.64
CA LEU A 214 0.53 11.77 -4.93
C LEU A 214 0.32 11.51 -6.44
N LEU A 215 -0.62 12.21 -7.06
CA LEU A 215 -0.91 12.08 -8.50
C LEU A 215 0.25 12.57 -9.37
N ALA A 216 0.89 13.69 -9.01
CA ALA A 216 2.04 14.23 -9.74
C ALA A 216 3.25 13.27 -9.67
N GLU A 217 3.55 12.75 -8.49
CA GLU A 217 4.67 11.83 -8.28
C GLU A 217 4.44 10.45 -8.88
N ARG A 218 3.18 10.01 -9.06
CA ARG A 218 2.85 8.78 -9.79
C ARG A 218 3.36 8.80 -11.22
N SER A 219 3.28 9.96 -11.87
CA SER A 219 3.65 10.15 -13.28
C SER A 219 5.14 10.43 -13.48
N ALA A 220 5.89 10.67 -12.41
CA ALA A 220 7.32 10.96 -12.50
C ALA A 220 8.12 9.66 -12.73
N PRO A 221 8.98 9.59 -13.77
CA PRO A 221 9.83 8.43 -13.99
C PRO A 221 10.73 8.21 -12.76
N ALA A 222 10.83 6.96 -12.30
CA ALA A 222 11.71 6.60 -11.20
C ALA A 222 13.14 7.03 -11.56
N LYS A 223 13.63 8.14 -11.01
CA LYS A 223 15.04 8.52 -11.15
C LYS A 223 15.86 7.40 -10.52
N ARG A 224 16.64 6.69 -11.35
CA ARG A 224 17.64 5.71 -10.92
C ARG A 224 18.54 6.36 -9.85
N ALA A 225 18.27 6.04 -8.60
CA ALA A 225 19.24 6.24 -7.51
C ALA A 225 20.37 5.24 -7.75
N GLY A 226 21.50 5.71 -8.26
CA GLY A 226 22.64 4.84 -8.42
C GLY A 226 23.56 5.21 -9.56
N ARG A 227 24.31 6.33 -9.44
CA ARG A 227 25.64 6.49 -10.03
C ARG A 227 26.29 7.78 -9.51
N ARG A 228 26.77 7.75 -8.26
CA ARG A 228 27.84 8.63 -7.79
C ARG A 228 28.51 7.95 -6.60
N GLN A 229 29.51 7.12 -6.89
CA GLN A 229 30.68 6.90 -6.05
C GLN A 229 31.57 5.85 -6.75
N ALA A 230 32.39 6.35 -7.64
CA ALA A 230 33.65 5.71 -8.04
C ALA A 230 34.44 6.76 -8.82
N ARG A 231 35.12 7.64 -8.09
CA ARG A 231 36.32 8.38 -8.51
C ARG A 231 36.78 9.25 -7.33
N SER A 232 37.61 8.69 -6.50
CA SER A 232 38.82 9.29 -5.91
C SER A 232 39.59 8.15 -5.27
#